data_1d4029183f9ebca2fde575ad3c0acaee
#
_entry.id   1d4029183f9ebca2fde575ad3c0acaee
#
_cell.length_a   1.000
_cell.length_b   1.000
_cell.length_c   1.000
_cell.angle_alpha   90.00
_cell.angle_beta   90.00
_cell.angle_gamma   90.00
#
_symmetry.space_group_name_H-M   'P 1'
#
loop_
_entity.id
_entity.type
_entity.pdbx_description
1 polymer ?
#
loop_
_entity_poly.entity_id
_entity_poly.type
_entity_poly.pdbx_seq_one_letter_code
_entity_poly.pdbx_strand_id
1 'polypeptide(L)'
;TSLLARTKDLRVMLYLTRAWTQLRGLPGYADGLTLIHQSMARYWDALQPPLEFDGEADPLFRINALADLGDKAALAASVRAAPLLKSAAGEISLRDAGALLDGSKQECPNFPGGRARLQDELAQQDRPEGALVARIANTLSAIRGEVTRHLGESALPEMSALTKVFSLVALAGQSEAPAAAEPDALPEAAAVQPPAAVQSATAPLNWRSAQIQSRDDAQLMLDKVKNYFRLHEPSHPAPLMIDRVQRLITLDFMQIVRDLAPDGLNQLETILGRPDNEENS
;
A
#
# COMPACT_ATOMS: atom_id res chain seq x y z
N THR A 1 -28.85 -1.19 -16.25
CA THR A 1 -29.65 -0.73 -15.09
C THR A 1 -31.01 -1.41 -14.98
N SER A 2 -31.71 -1.70 -16.08
CA SER A 2 -33.03 -2.36 -16.05
C SER A 2 -33.00 -3.75 -15.38
N LEU A 3 -31.93 -4.53 -15.55
CA LEU A 3 -31.73 -5.82 -14.87
C LEU A 3 -31.70 -5.68 -13.37
N LEU A 4 -31.04 -4.65 -12.82
CA LEU A 4 -30.93 -4.43 -11.37
C LEU A 4 -32.26 -4.03 -10.71
N ALA A 5 -33.26 -3.59 -11.48
CA ALA A 5 -34.60 -3.39 -10.97
C ALA A 5 -35.31 -4.74 -10.67
N ARG A 6 -34.90 -5.81 -11.38
CA ARG A 6 -35.51 -7.14 -11.30
C ARG A 6 -34.72 -8.13 -10.44
N THR A 7 -33.41 -7.99 -10.38
CA THR A 7 -32.53 -8.87 -9.60
C THR A 7 -31.44 -8.07 -8.88
N LYS A 8 -31.00 -8.56 -7.74
CA LYS A 8 -29.84 -8.04 -6.99
C LYS A 8 -28.67 -9.00 -7.19
N ASP A 9 -28.05 -8.97 -8.35
CA ASP A 9 -26.97 -9.87 -8.73
C ASP A 9 -25.61 -9.13 -8.71
N LEU A 10 -24.69 -9.60 -7.87
CA LEU A 10 -23.33 -9.03 -7.72
C LEU A 10 -22.56 -9.04 -9.04
N ARG A 11 -22.71 -10.08 -9.84
CA ARG A 11 -22.03 -10.19 -11.14
C ARG A 11 -22.46 -9.07 -12.09
N VAL A 12 -23.76 -8.78 -12.13
CA VAL A 12 -24.29 -7.67 -12.92
C VAL A 12 -23.79 -6.33 -12.42
N MET A 13 -23.71 -6.15 -11.08
CA MET A 13 -23.16 -4.91 -10.47
C MET A 13 -21.68 -4.75 -10.80
N LEU A 14 -20.89 -5.80 -10.75
CA LEU A 14 -19.46 -5.81 -11.07
C LEU A 14 -19.20 -5.49 -12.55
N TYR A 15 -19.96 -6.09 -13.47
CA TYR A 15 -19.90 -5.73 -14.89
C TYR A 15 -20.30 -4.27 -15.13
N LEU A 16 -21.33 -3.79 -14.46
CA LEU A 16 -21.74 -2.39 -14.54
C LEU A 16 -20.67 -1.45 -13.99
N THR A 17 -20.06 -1.80 -12.85
CA THR A 17 -18.94 -1.06 -12.26
C THR A 17 -17.77 -0.98 -13.23
N ARG A 18 -17.42 -2.07 -13.89
CA ARG A 18 -16.38 -2.09 -14.92
C ARG A 18 -16.72 -1.19 -16.11
N ALA A 19 -17.95 -1.26 -16.60
CA ALA A 19 -18.42 -0.41 -17.69
C ALA A 19 -18.38 1.08 -17.30
N TRP A 20 -18.82 1.43 -16.08
CA TRP A 20 -18.74 2.80 -15.58
C TRP A 20 -17.30 3.28 -15.39
N THR A 21 -16.41 2.39 -14.95
CA THR A 21 -14.98 2.71 -14.84
C THR A 21 -14.38 3.02 -16.21
N GLN A 22 -14.71 2.26 -17.23
CA GLN A 22 -14.23 2.50 -18.60
C GLN A 22 -14.78 3.81 -19.20
N LEU A 23 -16.03 4.15 -18.90
CA LEU A 23 -16.68 5.33 -19.47
C LEU A 23 -16.36 6.62 -18.70
N ARG A 24 -16.22 6.55 -17.38
CA ARG A 24 -16.12 7.72 -16.50
C ARG A 24 -14.86 7.73 -15.61
N GLY A 25 -13.97 6.73 -15.76
CA GLY A 25 -12.77 6.61 -14.95
C GLY A 25 -13.07 6.33 -13.47
N LEU A 26 -12.27 6.90 -12.57
CA LEU A 26 -12.39 6.71 -11.12
C LEU A 26 -13.74 7.13 -10.52
N PRO A 27 -14.41 8.20 -10.97
CA PRO A 27 -15.78 8.50 -10.55
C PRO A 27 -16.76 7.36 -10.82
N GLY A 28 -16.65 6.73 -11.99
CA GLY A 28 -17.49 5.57 -12.33
C GLY A 28 -17.19 4.35 -11.46
N TYR A 29 -15.94 4.13 -11.11
CA TYR A 29 -15.55 3.09 -10.15
C TYR A 29 -16.12 3.34 -8.76
N ALA A 30 -16.01 4.57 -8.25
CA ALA A 30 -16.56 4.95 -6.95
C ALA A 30 -18.09 4.75 -6.86
N ASP A 31 -18.81 5.12 -7.91
CA ASP A 31 -20.27 4.91 -7.96
C ASP A 31 -20.62 3.41 -7.99
N GLY A 32 -19.86 2.63 -8.74
CA GLY A 32 -20.03 1.18 -8.80
C GLY A 32 -19.77 0.48 -7.46
N LEU A 33 -18.70 0.86 -6.77
CA LEU A 33 -18.40 0.37 -5.42
C LEU A 33 -19.50 0.74 -4.42
N THR A 34 -20.01 1.97 -4.51
CA THR A 34 -21.10 2.44 -3.66
C THR A 34 -22.36 1.59 -3.88
N LEU A 35 -22.69 1.28 -5.15
CA LEU A 35 -23.81 0.41 -5.50
C LEU A 35 -23.62 -1.00 -4.89
N ILE A 36 -22.44 -1.60 -5.03
CA ILE A 36 -22.11 -2.92 -4.49
C ILE A 36 -22.25 -2.90 -2.97
N HIS A 37 -21.58 -1.97 -2.29
CA HIS A 37 -21.62 -1.87 -0.83
C HIS A 37 -23.04 -1.70 -0.29
N GLN A 38 -23.81 -0.76 -0.83
CA GLN A 38 -25.20 -0.53 -0.40
C GLN A 38 -26.08 -1.74 -0.66
N SER A 39 -25.84 -2.47 -1.73
CA SER A 39 -26.59 -3.70 -2.03
C SER A 39 -26.23 -4.82 -1.07
N MET A 40 -24.95 -4.96 -0.69
CA MET A 40 -24.49 -5.92 0.31
C MET A 40 -25.07 -5.61 1.69
N ALA A 41 -24.96 -4.36 2.13
CA ALA A 41 -25.44 -3.93 3.44
C ALA A 41 -26.96 -4.07 3.59
N ARG A 42 -27.72 -3.91 2.49
CA ARG A 42 -29.18 -3.87 2.55
C ARG A 42 -29.88 -5.18 2.17
N TYR A 43 -29.27 -5.98 1.32
CA TYR A 43 -29.90 -7.14 0.69
C TYR A 43 -29.05 -8.40 0.77
N TRP A 44 -28.19 -8.55 1.78
CA TRP A 44 -27.20 -9.64 1.85
C TRP A 44 -27.81 -11.01 1.53
N ASP A 45 -28.92 -11.38 2.19
CA ASP A 45 -29.53 -12.70 2.03
C ASP A 45 -30.21 -12.87 0.66
N ALA A 46 -30.72 -11.78 0.07
CA ALA A 46 -31.39 -11.78 -1.23
C ALA A 46 -30.45 -11.56 -2.42
N LEU A 47 -29.14 -11.30 -2.18
CA LEU A 47 -28.16 -11.12 -3.24
C LEU A 47 -27.90 -12.40 -3.99
N GLN A 48 -27.76 -12.28 -5.32
CA GLN A 48 -27.27 -13.35 -6.17
C GLN A 48 -25.76 -13.19 -6.43
N PRO A 49 -25.01 -14.27 -6.52
CA PRO A 49 -25.37 -15.70 -6.32
C PRO A 49 -25.83 -16.01 -4.90
N PRO A 50 -26.70 -17.00 -4.71
CA PRO A 50 -27.20 -17.39 -3.40
C PRO A 50 -26.09 -17.96 -2.51
N LEU A 51 -26.35 -18.07 -1.20
CA LEU A 51 -25.44 -18.71 -0.24
C LEU A 51 -25.76 -20.19 -0.03
N GLU A 52 -26.89 -20.65 -0.55
CA GLU A 52 -27.34 -22.02 -0.46
C GLU A 52 -27.61 -22.57 -1.86
N PHE A 53 -27.25 -23.81 -2.08
CA PHE A 53 -27.56 -24.54 -3.31
C PHE A 53 -28.09 -25.94 -2.94
N ASP A 54 -29.22 -26.32 -3.50
CA ASP A 54 -29.92 -27.60 -3.22
C ASP A 54 -30.18 -27.87 -1.72
N GLY A 55 -30.36 -26.81 -0.92
CA GLY A 55 -30.63 -26.89 0.53
C GLY A 55 -29.37 -27.03 1.40
N GLU A 56 -28.18 -26.95 0.79
CA GLU A 56 -26.90 -26.94 1.51
C GLU A 56 -26.24 -25.56 1.40
N ALA A 57 -25.54 -25.16 2.47
CA ALA A 57 -24.79 -23.91 2.48
C ALA A 57 -23.58 -23.99 1.52
N ASP A 58 -23.65 -23.23 0.43
CA ASP A 58 -22.57 -23.13 -0.58
C ASP A 58 -22.29 -21.67 -0.95
N PRO A 59 -21.40 -20.98 -0.24
CA PRO A 59 -21.04 -19.61 -0.52
C PRO A 59 -20.08 -19.44 -1.73
N LEU A 60 -19.59 -20.53 -2.32
CA LEU A 60 -18.52 -20.49 -3.34
C LEU A 60 -18.90 -19.65 -4.56
N PHE A 61 -20.15 -19.71 -5.02
CA PHE A 61 -20.60 -18.90 -6.14
C PHE A 61 -20.53 -17.39 -5.85
N ARG A 62 -20.85 -16.99 -4.60
CA ARG A 62 -20.75 -15.60 -4.18
C ARG A 62 -19.30 -15.16 -4.00
N ILE A 63 -18.46 -16.01 -3.41
CA ILE A 63 -17.01 -15.77 -3.27
C ILE A 63 -16.36 -15.61 -4.64
N ASN A 64 -16.70 -16.47 -5.60
CA ASN A 64 -16.20 -16.37 -6.97
C ASN A 64 -16.66 -15.08 -7.67
N ALA A 65 -17.88 -14.62 -7.42
CA ALA A 65 -18.32 -13.33 -7.93
C ALA A 65 -17.54 -12.17 -7.34
N LEU A 66 -17.27 -12.20 -6.02
CA LEU A 66 -16.47 -11.19 -5.32
C LEU A 66 -15.00 -11.15 -5.79
N ALA A 67 -14.47 -12.25 -6.31
CA ALA A 67 -13.10 -12.30 -6.85
C ALA A 67 -12.87 -11.28 -7.98
N ASP A 68 -13.91 -10.82 -8.67
CA ASP A 68 -13.82 -9.76 -9.68
C ASP A 68 -13.44 -8.37 -9.09
N LEU A 69 -13.50 -8.19 -7.78
CA LEU A 69 -12.94 -7.02 -7.09
C LEU A 69 -11.42 -7.12 -6.88
N GLY A 70 -10.85 -8.31 -7.05
CA GLY A 70 -9.44 -8.59 -6.76
C GLY A 70 -8.46 -7.92 -7.71
N ASP A 71 -7.21 -7.83 -7.28
CA ASP A 71 -6.10 -7.16 -7.97
C ASP A 71 -5.78 -7.72 -9.37
N LYS A 72 -6.09 -8.99 -9.60
CA LYS A 72 -5.86 -9.70 -10.88
C LYS A 72 -7.06 -9.59 -11.85
N ALA A 73 -8.18 -9.07 -11.38
CA ALA A 73 -9.39 -8.96 -12.18
C ALA A 73 -9.29 -7.86 -13.26
N ALA A 74 -10.08 -8.01 -14.30
CA ALA A 74 -10.16 -7.03 -15.39
C ALA A 74 -10.67 -5.66 -14.92
N LEU A 75 -11.48 -5.61 -13.85
CA LEU A 75 -11.91 -4.37 -13.22
C LEU A 75 -10.70 -3.61 -12.65
N ALA A 76 -9.85 -4.28 -11.89
CA ALA A 76 -8.64 -3.68 -11.32
C ALA A 76 -7.68 -3.15 -12.40
N ALA A 77 -7.55 -3.85 -13.52
CA ALA A 77 -6.78 -3.35 -14.67
C ALA A 77 -7.36 -2.06 -15.24
N SER A 78 -8.69 -1.97 -15.37
CA SER A 78 -9.40 -0.76 -15.81
C SER A 78 -9.22 0.41 -14.83
N VAL A 79 -9.27 0.14 -13.53
CA VAL A 79 -9.06 1.14 -12.47
C VAL A 79 -7.63 1.68 -12.51
N ARG A 80 -6.62 0.81 -12.63
CA ARG A 80 -5.21 1.23 -12.73
C ARG A 80 -4.91 2.06 -13.96
N ALA A 81 -5.61 1.79 -15.07
CA ALA A 81 -5.47 2.54 -16.32
C ALA A 81 -6.25 3.86 -16.33
N ALA A 82 -7.21 4.03 -15.42
CA ALA A 82 -8.03 5.23 -15.35
C ALA A 82 -7.18 6.47 -14.98
N PRO A 83 -7.46 7.63 -15.57
CA PRO A 83 -6.80 8.87 -15.19
C PRO A 83 -7.14 9.23 -13.74
N LEU A 84 -6.11 9.51 -12.95
CA LEU A 84 -6.22 10.04 -11.61
C LEU A 84 -6.33 11.56 -11.64
N LEU A 85 -5.46 12.18 -12.43
CA LEU A 85 -5.31 13.62 -12.49
C LEU A 85 -5.18 14.08 -13.95
N LYS A 86 -5.89 15.18 -14.28
CA LYS A 86 -5.73 15.94 -15.51
C LYS A 86 -5.47 17.39 -15.16
N SER A 87 -4.32 17.92 -15.55
CA SER A 87 -3.92 19.29 -15.29
C SER A 87 -3.22 19.88 -16.50
N ALA A 88 -2.85 21.17 -16.42
CA ALA A 88 -2.00 21.81 -17.43
C ALA A 88 -0.64 21.12 -17.58
N ALA A 89 -0.20 20.40 -16.58
CA ALA A 89 1.03 19.60 -16.58
C ALA A 89 0.93 18.32 -17.41
N GLY A 90 -0.29 17.84 -17.68
CA GLY A 90 -0.56 16.60 -18.36
C GLY A 90 -1.60 15.74 -17.68
N GLU A 91 -1.67 14.48 -18.11
CA GLU A 91 -2.56 13.46 -17.56
C GLU A 91 -1.74 12.32 -16.97
N ILE A 92 -2.11 11.86 -15.76
CA ILE A 92 -1.47 10.73 -15.12
C ILE A 92 -2.50 9.68 -14.73
N SER A 93 -2.21 8.40 -15.04
CA SER A 93 -3.05 7.28 -14.62
C SER A 93 -2.85 6.95 -13.14
N LEU A 94 -3.83 6.27 -12.52
CA LEU A 94 -3.70 5.79 -11.14
C LEU A 94 -2.46 4.89 -10.97
N ARG A 95 -2.16 4.04 -11.96
CA ARG A 95 -0.97 3.16 -11.95
C ARG A 95 0.33 3.97 -11.94
N ASP A 96 0.44 4.95 -12.84
CA ASP A 96 1.67 5.73 -12.95
C ASP A 96 1.85 6.67 -11.76
N ALA A 97 0.75 7.21 -11.23
CA ALA A 97 0.78 7.97 -9.97
C ALA A 97 1.26 7.10 -8.79
N GLY A 98 0.75 5.88 -8.65
CA GLY A 98 1.23 4.93 -7.66
C GLY A 98 2.72 4.63 -7.82
N ALA A 99 3.19 4.42 -9.04
CA ALA A 99 4.59 4.12 -9.35
C ALA A 99 5.54 5.31 -9.10
N LEU A 100 5.09 6.56 -9.27
CA LEU A 100 5.84 7.75 -8.85
C LEU A 100 5.89 7.88 -7.32
N LEU A 101 4.77 7.62 -6.65
CA LEU A 101 4.67 7.80 -5.20
C LEU A 101 5.43 6.72 -4.43
N ASP A 102 5.49 5.48 -4.93
CA ASP A 102 6.25 4.39 -4.30
C ASP A 102 7.72 4.35 -4.72
N GLY A 103 8.14 5.22 -5.67
CA GLY A 103 9.50 5.34 -6.14
C GLY A 103 9.93 4.31 -7.19
N SER A 104 9.03 3.45 -7.66
CA SER A 104 9.32 2.47 -8.73
C SER A 104 9.49 3.11 -10.11
N LYS A 105 8.97 4.34 -10.28
CA LYS A 105 9.25 5.25 -11.40
C LYS A 105 9.73 6.59 -10.89
N GLN A 106 10.60 7.26 -11.65
CA GLN A 106 11.05 8.62 -11.33
C GLN A 106 10.33 9.67 -12.18
N GLU A 107 9.97 9.32 -13.41
CA GLU A 107 9.32 10.22 -14.35
C GLU A 107 8.24 9.49 -15.15
N CYS A 108 7.26 10.27 -15.61
CA CYS A 108 6.23 9.81 -16.55
C CYS A 108 6.22 10.74 -17.78
N PRO A 109 6.27 10.20 -19.01
CA PRO A 109 6.31 11.03 -20.23
C PRO A 109 5.12 11.99 -20.35
N ASN A 110 3.93 11.55 -19.93
CA ASN A 110 2.70 12.33 -20.01
C ASN A 110 2.48 13.26 -18.81
N PHE A 111 3.38 13.20 -17.81
CA PHE A 111 3.30 14.02 -16.60
C PHE A 111 4.72 14.37 -16.13
N PRO A 112 5.36 15.40 -16.73
CA PRO A 112 6.72 15.81 -16.37
C PRO A 112 6.76 16.45 -14.98
N GLY A 113 7.90 16.29 -14.29
CA GLY A 113 8.13 16.83 -12.94
C GLY A 113 8.01 15.79 -11.82
N GLY A 114 7.74 14.53 -12.18
CA GLY A 114 7.89 13.40 -11.28
C GLY A 114 7.03 13.45 -10.01
N ARG A 115 7.56 12.84 -8.94
CA ARG A 115 6.87 12.69 -7.65
C ARG A 115 6.55 14.03 -6.98
N ALA A 116 7.51 14.97 -6.96
CA ALA A 116 7.34 16.25 -6.29
C ALA A 116 6.14 17.01 -6.87
N ARG A 117 6.09 17.12 -8.18
CA ARG A 117 4.96 17.78 -8.85
C ARG A 117 3.63 17.09 -8.62
N LEU A 118 3.61 15.75 -8.61
CA LEU A 118 2.39 15.00 -8.33
C LEU A 118 1.88 15.29 -6.91
N GLN A 119 2.78 15.38 -5.93
CA GLN A 119 2.43 15.72 -4.55
C GLN A 119 1.88 17.15 -4.46
N ASP A 120 2.54 18.12 -5.09
CA ASP A 120 2.07 19.51 -5.13
C ASP A 120 0.67 19.63 -5.75
N GLU A 121 0.43 18.90 -6.86
CA GLU A 121 -0.88 18.91 -7.52
C GLU A 121 -1.96 18.22 -6.68
N LEU A 122 -1.64 17.13 -5.98
CA LEU A 122 -2.58 16.42 -5.10
C LEU A 122 -2.85 17.18 -3.80
N ALA A 123 -1.91 17.99 -3.30
CA ALA A 123 -2.05 18.79 -2.09
C ALA A 123 -2.93 20.04 -2.28
N GLN A 124 -3.29 20.41 -3.50
CA GLN A 124 -4.17 21.54 -3.76
C GLN A 124 -5.57 21.27 -3.18
N GLN A 125 -6.02 22.13 -2.26
CA GLN A 125 -7.24 21.94 -1.46
C GLN A 125 -8.54 21.89 -2.28
N ASP A 126 -8.56 22.52 -3.46
CA ASP A 126 -9.77 22.62 -4.30
C ASP A 126 -9.93 21.44 -5.28
N ARG A 127 -9.13 20.39 -5.16
CA ARG A 127 -9.18 19.27 -6.08
C ARG A 127 -10.14 18.16 -5.64
N PRO A 128 -11.09 17.77 -6.50
CA PRO A 128 -12.07 16.74 -6.19
C PRO A 128 -11.44 15.32 -6.11
N GLU A 129 -10.22 15.13 -6.64
CA GLU A 129 -9.54 13.84 -6.69
C GLU A 129 -9.23 13.30 -5.31
N GLY A 130 -8.83 14.12 -4.35
CA GLY A 130 -8.56 13.72 -2.97
C GLY A 130 -9.81 13.15 -2.28
N ALA A 131 -10.94 13.86 -2.38
CA ALA A 131 -12.21 13.39 -1.84
C ALA A 131 -12.71 12.12 -2.53
N LEU A 132 -12.50 12.01 -3.85
CA LEU A 132 -12.85 10.82 -4.63
C LEU A 132 -12.05 9.59 -4.19
N VAL A 133 -10.72 9.73 -4.04
CA VAL A 133 -9.84 8.66 -3.58
C VAL A 133 -10.20 8.21 -2.16
N ALA A 134 -10.48 9.15 -1.26
CA ALA A 134 -10.94 8.85 0.09
C ALA A 134 -12.29 8.09 0.08
N ARG A 135 -13.24 8.50 -0.75
CA ARG A 135 -14.52 7.80 -0.94
C ARG A 135 -14.30 6.36 -1.41
N ILE A 136 -13.43 6.14 -2.39
CA ILE A 136 -13.10 4.81 -2.90
C ILE A 136 -12.49 3.95 -1.79
N ALA A 137 -11.47 4.46 -1.09
CA ALA A 137 -10.79 3.73 -0.02
C ALA A 137 -11.75 3.33 1.12
N ASN A 138 -12.60 4.26 1.56
CA ASN A 138 -13.60 4.01 2.59
C ASN A 138 -14.64 2.97 2.13
N THR A 139 -15.10 3.04 0.88
CA THR A 139 -16.08 2.09 0.35
C THR A 139 -15.48 0.69 0.19
N LEU A 140 -14.23 0.56 -0.25
CA LEU A 140 -13.52 -0.71 -0.29
C LEU A 140 -13.35 -1.32 1.10
N SER A 141 -13.01 -0.51 2.09
CA SER A 141 -12.93 -0.94 3.50
C SER A 141 -14.29 -1.43 4.01
N ALA A 142 -15.37 -0.72 3.69
CA ALA A 142 -16.73 -1.11 4.06
C ALA A 142 -17.15 -2.43 3.40
N ILE A 143 -16.86 -2.63 2.10
CA ILE A 143 -17.10 -3.90 1.41
C ILE A 143 -16.33 -5.05 2.08
N ARG A 144 -15.04 -4.84 2.42
CA ARG A 144 -14.27 -5.83 3.17
C ARG A 144 -14.93 -6.18 4.50
N GLY A 145 -15.39 -5.17 5.24
CA GLY A 145 -16.11 -5.37 6.51
C GLY A 145 -17.37 -6.22 6.34
N GLU A 146 -18.17 -5.99 5.31
CA GLU A 146 -19.37 -6.80 5.03
C GLU A 146 -18.99 -8.25 4.68
N VAL A 147 -17.99 -8.46 3.79
CA VAL A 147 -17.55 -9.83 3.44
C VAL A 147 -17.00 -10.56 4.65
N THR A 148 -16.13 -9.92 5.44
CA THR A 148 -15.56 -10.54 6.64
C THR A 148 -16.62 -10.91 7.65
N ARG A 149 -17.61 -10.04 7.87
CA ARG A 149 -18.72 -10.27 8.82
C ARG A 149 -19.54 -11.51 8.45
N HIS A 150 -19.79 -11.72 7.18
CA HIS A 150 -20.72 -12.74 6.72
C HIS A 150 -20.06 -14.04 6.25
N LEU A 151 -18.85 -13.96 5.69
CA LEU A 151 -18.17 -15.10 5.06
C LEU A 151 -16.77 -15.38 5.67
N GLY A 152 -16.28 -14.49 6.54
CA GLY A 152 -14.95 -14.59 7.09
C GLY A 152 -13.85 -14.01 6.19
N GLU A 153 -12.64 -13.89 6.73
CA GLU A 153 -11.50 -13.28 6.00
C GLU A 153 -11.03 -14.11 4.81
N SER A 154 -11.20 -15.43 4.86
CA SER A 154 -10.80 -16.34 3.78
C SER A 154 -11.58 -16.12 2.48
N ALA A 155 -12.76 -15.50 2.55
CA ALA A 155 -13.59 -15.16 1.40
C ALA A 155 -13.23 -13.81 0.75
N LEU A 156 -12.30 -13.06 1.35
CA LEU A 156 -11.87 -11.78 0.80
C LEU A 156 -11.02 -11.96 -0.46
N PRO A 157 -11.35 -11.26 -1.57
CA PRO A 157 -10.47 -11.20 -2.71
C PRO A 157 -9.19 -10.45 -2.37
N GLU A 158 -8.07 -10.83 -2.99
CA GLU A 158 -6.81 -10.11 -2.86
C GLU A 158 -6.90 -8.73 -3.51
N MET A 159 -6.89 -7.67 -2.69
CA MET A 159 -7.02 -6.27 -3.11
C MET A 159 -5.91 -5.38 -2.54
N SER A 160 -4.83 -5.97 -2.03
CA SER A 160 -3.77 -5.25 -1.32
C SER A 160 -3.05 -4.25 -2.22
N ALA A 161 -2.80 -4.59 -3.48
CA ALA A 161 -2.09 -3.72 -4.42
C ALA A 161 -2.93 -2.48 -4.78
N LEU A 162 -4.23 -2.63 -5.04
CA LEU A 162 -5.12 -1.49 -5.29
C LEU A 162 -5.28 -0.60 -4.06
N THR A 163 -5.51 -1.20 -2.90
CA THR A 163 -5.65 -0.49 -1.63
C THR A 163 -4.38 0.31 -1.30
N LYS A 164 -3.19 -0.27 -1.54
CA LYS A 164 -1.91 0.42 -1.35
C LYS A 164 -1.80 1.66 -2.22
N VAL A 165 -2.16 1.57 -3.51
CA VAL A 165 -2.09 2.73 -4.42
C VAL A 165 -3.03 3.84 -3.96
N PHE A 166 -4.28 3.53 -3.60
CA PHE A 166 -5.22 4.53 -3.08
C PHE A 166 -4.72 5.17 -1.78
N SER A 167 -4.11 4.39 -0.88
CA SER A 167 -3.52 4.90 0.36
C SER A 167 -2.36 5.85 0.09
N LEU A 168 -1.46 5.53 -0.85
CA LEU A 168 -0.35 6.40 -1.25
C LEU A 168 -0.84 7.72 -1.81
N VAL A 169 -1.86 7.68 -2.68
CA VAL A 169 -2.45 8.91 -3.27
C VAL A 169 -3.15 9.74 -2.20
N ALA A 170 -3.90 9.11 -1.27
CA ALA A 170 -4.56 9.80 -0.18
C ALA A 170 -3.55 10.50 0.76
N LEU A 171 -2.44 9.82 1.09
CA LEU A 171 -1.37 10.39 1.91
C LEU A 171 -0.67 11.56 1.21
N ALA A 172 -0.42 11.44 -0.10
CA ALA A 172 0.19 12.52 -0.88
C ALA A 172 -0.68 13.79 -0.92
N GLY A 173 -2.01 13.63 -0.97
CA GLY A 173 -2.94 14.76 -0.92
C GLY A 173 -3.11 15.40 0.47
N GLN A 174 -2.63 14.75 1.53
CA GLN A 174 -2.67 15.28 2.91
C GLN A 174 -1.36 15.91 3.35
N SER A 175 -0.29 15.82 2.54
CA SER A 175 0.98 16.45 2.84
C SER A 175 0.82 17.96 2.70
N GLU A 176 0.81 18.68 3.82
CA GLU A 176 1.04 20.13 3.80
C GLU A 176 2.34 20.40 3.08
N ALA A 177 2.29 21.28 2.07
CA ALA A 177 3.50 21.74 1.40
C ALA A 177 4.49 22.25 2.46
N PRO A 178 5.77 21.91 2.37
CA PRO A 178 6.76 22.53 3.24
C PRO A 178 6.67 24.03 3.01
N ALA A 179 6.37 24.77 4.06
CA ALA A 179 6.36 26.23 4.05
C ALA A 179 7.65 26.71 3.38
N ALA A 180 7.50 27.49 2.32
CA ALA A 180 8.59 28.10 1.60
C ALA A 180 9.51 28.77 2.62
N ALA A 181 10.76 28.32 2.66
CA ALA A 181 11.80 28.99 3.43
C ALA A 181 11.95 30.39 2.85
N GLU A 182 11.59 31.39 3.63
CA GLU A 182 11.99 32.78 3.34
C GLU A 182 13.50 32.87 3.47
N PRO A 183 14.18 33.54 2.54
CA PRO A 183 15.61 33.71 2.62
C PRO A 183 15.95 34.91 3.50
N ASP A 184 16.91 34.67 4.40
CA ASP A 184 17.95 35.61 4.83
C ASP A 184 17.60 36.70 5.85
N ALA A 185 18.08 36.48 7.08
CA ALA A 185 18.69 37.52 7.91
C ALA A 185 19.89 36.92 8.65
N LEU A 186 21.07 37.42 8.30
CA LEU A 186 22.35 37.11 8.88
C LEU A 186 22.46 37.61 10.35
N PRO A 187 23.48 37.15 11.10
CA PRO A 187 23.42 37.04 12.53
C PRO A 187 24.03 38.25 13.22
N GLU A 188 23.57 38.59 14.41
CA GLU A 188 24.32 39.40 15.34
C GLU A 188 24.57 38.67 16.66
N ALA A 189 25.78 38.90 17.18
CA ALA A 189 26.55 38.08 18.07
C ALA A 189 26.13 38.10 19.53
N ALA A 190 26.52 37.01 20.21
CA ALA A 190 27.04 36.87 21.55
C ALA A 190 26.14 37.13 22.77
N ALA A 191 25.89 36.05 23.52
CA ALA A 191 26.13 36.01 24.97
C ALA A 191 26.18 34.55 25.46
N VAL A 192 27.32 34.23 26.03
CA VAL A 192 27.65 32.98 26.73
C VAL A 192 26.94 32.93 28.07
N GLN A 193 26.24 31.86 28.41
CA GLN A 193 26.01 31.39 29.77
C GLN A 193 25.82 29.86 29.88
N PRO A 194 26.09 29.25 31.03
CA PRO A 194 26.62 27.89 31.14
C PRO A 194 25.54 26.79 31.29
N PRO A 195 25.94 25.50 31.37
CA PRO A 195 25.08 24.37 31.05
C PRO A 195 24.14 24.02 32.21
N ALA A 196 22.87 23.97 31.93
CA ALA A 196 21.85 23.37 32.79
C ALA A 196 21.28 22.10 32.14
N ALA A 197 21.36 21.07 32.92
CA ALA A 197 20.76 19.74 32.87
C ALA A 197 19.88 19.38 31.66
N VAL A 198 20.32 18.35 30.98
CA VAL A 198 19.59 17.58 29.98
C VAL A 198 18.35 16.92 30.63
N GLN A 199 17.20 17.49 30.47
CA GLN A 199 15.95 16.77 30.62
C GLN A 199 15.48 16.37 29.22
N SER A 200 15.71 15.12 28.89
CA SER A 200 15.16 14.46 27.67
C SER A 200 13.65 14.41 27.79
N ALA A 201 12.98 15.41 27.24
CA ALA A 201 11.57 15.31 26.91
C ALA A 201 11.47 14.44 25.65
N THR A 202 11.19 13.15 25.82
CA THR A 202 10.82 12.23 24.74
C THR A 202 9.45 12.65 24.22
N ALA A 203 9.43 13.46 23.16
CA ALA A 203 8.26 13.60 22.32
C ALA A 203 7.91 12.19 21.79
N PRO A 204 6.62 11.81 21.73
CA PRO A 204 6.25 10.50 21.20
C PRO A 204 6.68 10.43 19.75
N LEU A 205 7.70 9.65 19.47
CA LEU A 205 8.17 9.34 18.12
C LEU A 205 7.00 8.72 17.36
N ASN A 206 6.50 9.45 16.38
CA ASN A 206 5.48 8.93 15.46
C ASN A 206 6.15 7.86 14.58
N TRP A 207 6.11 6.60 15.04
CA TRP A 207 6.76 5.46 14.40
C TRP A 207 6.32 5.27 12.92
N ARG A 208 5.14 5.82 12.53
CA ARG A 208 4.63 5.78 11.15
C ARG A 208 5.38 6.70 10.19
N SER A 209 6.03 7.73 10.70
CA SER A 209 6.85 8.66 9.92
C SER A 209 8.37 8.43 10.09
N ALA A 210 8.77 7.47 10.93
CA ALA A 210 10.18 7.13 11.13
C ALA A 210 10.75 6.48 9.86
N GLN A 211 11.65 7.19 9.18
CA GLN A 211 12.40 6.65 8.04
C GLN A 211 13.66 5.96 8.56
N ILE A 212 13.90 4.74 8.07
CA ILE A 212 15.13 3.98 8.34
C ILE A 212 16.17 4.49 7.35
N GLN A 213 17.18 5.21 7.85
CA GLN A 213 18.22 5.81 7.01
C GLN A 213 19.59 5.13 7.18
N SER A 214 19.75 4.28 8.19
CA SER A 214 20.98 3.58 8.49
C SER A 214 20.74 2.10 8.83
N ARG A 215 21.82 1.29 8.80
CA ARG A 215 21.78 -0.10 9.26
C ARG A 215 21.47 -0.18 10.77
N ASP A 216 21.91 0.78 11.53
CA ASP A 216 21.69 0.87 12.97
C ASP A 216 20.21 1.17 13.28
N ASP A 217 19.57 2.04 12.48
CA ASP A 217 18.12 2.28 12.58
C ASP A 217 17.32 1.01 12.26
N ALA A 218 17.75 0.26 11.25
CA ALA A 218 17.11 -1.00 10.89
C ALA A 218 17.24 -2.03 12.02
N GLN A 219 18.41 -2.16 12.65
CA GLN A 219 18.60 -3.04 13.81
C GLN A 219 17.72 -2.62 14.99
N LEU A 220 17.66 -1.33 15.30
CA LEU A 220 16.82 -0.80 16.38
C LEU A 220 15.33 -1.09 16.17
N MET A 221 14.86 -0.95 14.92
CA MET A 221 13.46 -1.26 14.58
C MET A 221 13.16 -2.75 14.69
N LEU A 222 14.07 -3.61 14.24
CA LEU A 222 13.94 -5.06 14.39
C LEU A 222 13.93 -5.48 15.86
N ASP A 223 14.72 -4.83 16.73
CA ASP A 223 14.68 -5.08 18.18
C ASP A 223 13.33 -4.71 18.80
N LYS A 224 12.73 -3.60 18.37
CA LYS A 224 11.39 -3.22 18.85
C LYS A 224 10.33 -4.24 18.44
N VAL A 225 10.37 -4.71 17.18
CA VAL A 225 9.45 -5.75 16.69
C VAL A 225 9.66 -7.07 17.45
N LYS A 226 10.91 -7.48 17.65
CA LYS A 226 11.26 -8.68 18.42
C LYS A 226 10.72 -8.62 19.85
N ASN A 227 10.88 -7.47 20.53
CA ASN A 227 10.37 -7.25 21.88
C ASN A 227 8.84 -7.29 21.93
N TYR A 228 8.14 -6.77 20.93
CA TYR A 228 6.68 -6.89 20.83
C TYR A 228 6.24 -8.37 20.87
N PHE A 229 6.80 -9.22 20.01
CA PHE A 229 6.46 -10.64 19.97
C PHE A 229 6.83 -11.37 21.26
N ARG A 230 7.98 -11.06 21.88
CA ARG A 230 8.37 -11.65 23.17
C ARG A 230 7.40 -11.34 24.29
N LEU A 231 6.79 -10.14 24.29
CA LEU A 231 5.88 -9.70 25.33
C LEU A 231 4.45 -10.16 25.10
N HIS A 232 3.99 -10.13 23.84
CA HIS A 232 2.58 -10.34 23.51
C HIS A 232 2.29 -11.72 22.92
N GLU A 233 3.28 -12.34 22.29
CA GLU A 233 3.14 -13.63 21.60
C GLU A 233 4.38 -14.53 21.84
N PRO A 234 4.64 -15.00 23.08
CA PRO A 234 5.89 -15.69 23.42
C PRO A 234 6.13 -17.00 22.68
N SER A 235 5.09 -17.62 22.14
CA SER A 235 5.18 -18.86 21.34
C SER A 235 5.37 -18.60 19.84
N HIS A 236 5.39 -17.35 19.40
CA HIS A 236 5.52 -17.00 17.98
C HIS A 236 6.98 -17.17 17.50
N PRO A 237 7.22 -17.77 16.30
CA PRO A 237 8.58 -17.98 15.80
C PRO A 237 9.29 -16.71 15.32
N ALA A 238 8.60 -15.56 15.23
CA ALA A 238 9.14 -14.31 14.74
C ALA A 238 10.42 -13.84 15.46
N PRO A 239 10.56 -13.90 16.80
CA PRO A 239 11.80 -13.50 17.48
C PRO A 239 13.03 -14.24 16.96
N LEU A 240 12.93 -15.56 16.71
CA LEU A 240 14.03 -16.37 16.19
C LEU A 240 14.41 -15.99 14.76
N MET A 241 13.41 -15.67 13.93
CA MET A 241 13.65 -15.23 12.55
C MET A 241 14.27 -13.83 12.52
N ILE A 242 13.82 -12.92 13.39
CA ILE A 242 14.38 -11.58 13.50
C ILE A 242 15.83 -11.64 13.99
N ASP A 243 16.17 -12.48 14.97
CA ASP A 243 17.55 -12.69 15.42
C ASP A 243 18.45 -13.18 14.26
N ARG A 244 17.93 -14.01 13.38
CA ARG A 244 18.65 -14.45 12.18
C ARG A 244 18.86 -13.28 11.20
N VAL A 245 17.82 -12.50 10.91
CA VAL A 245 17.92 -11.33 10.03
C VAL A 245 18.92 -10.31 10.57
N GLN A 246 18.90 -10.03 11.87
CA GLN A 246 19.83 -9.09 12.50
C GLN A 246 21.30 -9.52 12.34
N ARG A 247 21.60 -10.81 12.45
CA ARG A 247 22.95 -11.34 12.16
C ARG A 247 23.36 -11.14 10.70
N LEU A 248 22.43 -11.30 9.75
CA LEU A 248 22.74 -11.12 8.33
C LEU A 248 23.02 -9.66 7.93
N ILE A 249 22.49 -8.68 8.66
CA ILE A 249 22.69 -7.24 8.36
C ILE A 249 24.18 -6.84 8.42
N THR A 250 24.96 -7.49 9.28
CA THR A 250 26.38 -7.18 9.46
C THR A 250 27.31 -7.97 8.54
N LEU A 251 26.81 -8.98 7.86
CA LEU A 251 27.58 -9.87 7.00
C LEU A 251 27.73 -9.32 5.58
N ASP A 252 28.79 -9.70 4.88
CA ASP A 252 28.94 -9.49 3.46
C ASP A 252 28.13 -10.52 2.65
N PHE A 253 28.02 -10.31 1.34
CA PHE A 253 27.24 -11.16 0.46
C PHE A 253 27.66 -12.65 0.51
N MET A 254 28.97 -12.93 0.51
CA MET A 254 29.49 -14.31 0.52
C MET A 254 29.23 -14.99 1.87
N GLN A 255 29.32 -14.23 2.95
CA GLN A 255 29.00 -14.72 4.29
C GLN A 255 27.51 -15.01 4.44
N ILE A 256 26.65 -14.15 3.86
CA ILE A 256 25.19 -14.35 3.83
C ILE A 256 24.84 -15.64 3.07
N VAL A 257 25.43 -15.86 1.90
CA VAL A 257 25.20 -17.08 1.12
C VAL A 257 25.67 -18.32 1.88
N ARG A 258 26.80 -18.22 2.57
CA ARG A 258 27.33 -19.31 3.39
C ARG A 258 26.42 -19.67 4.56
N ASP A 259 25.78 -18.67 5.18
CA ASP A 259 24.84 -18.89 6.31
C ASP A 259 23.47 -19.42 5.83
N LEU A 260 22.99 -18.95 4.67
CA LEU A 260 21.64 -19.28 4.18
C LEU A 260 21.60 -20.56 3.33
N ALA A 261 22.63 -20.81 2.53
CA ALA A 261 22.68 -21.89 1.56
C ALA A 261 24.11 -22.43 1.39
N PRO A 262 24.65 -23.14 2.38
CA PRO A 262 26.02 -23.67 2.33
C PRO A 262 26.29 -24.54 1.11
N ASP A 263 25.28 -25.29 0.66
CA ASP A 263 25.40 -26.17 -0.54
C ASP A 263 25.39 -25.37 -1.85
N GLY A 264 24.89 -24.12 -1.84
CA GLY A 264 24.87 -23.22 -3.00
C GLY A 264 26.22 -22.55 -3.29
N LEU A 265 27.17 -22.58 -2.36
CA LEU A 265 28.51 -21.99 -2.54
C LEU A 265 29.27 -22.60 -3.73
N ASN A 266 29.20 -23.88 -3.91
CA ASN A 266 29.87 -24.56 -5.03
C ASN A 266 29.31 -24.15 -6.40
N GLN A 267 28.03 -23.82 -6.46
CA GLN A 267 27.38 -23.29 -7.68
C GLN A 267 27.78 -21.86 -7.94
N LEU A 268 27.86 -21.04 -6.90
CA LEU A 268 28.30 -19.64 -6.98
C LEU A 268 29.78 -19.52 -7.38
N GLU A 269 30.67 -20.35 -6.81
CA GLU A 269 32.07 -20.39 -7.18
C GLU A 269 32.28 -20.82 -8.64
N THR A 270 31.39 -21.64 -9.17
CA THR A 270 31.40 -22.05 -10.60
C THR A 270 30.99 -20.87 -11.52
N ILE A 271 30.10 -19.99 -11.06
CA ILE A 271 29.57 -18.87 -11.84
C ILE A 271 30.47 -17.63 -11.73
N LEU A 272 30.99 -17.34 -10.53
CA LEU A 272 31.74 -16.10 -10.23
C LEU A 272 33.26 -16.27 -10.31
N GLY A 273 33.76 -17.51 -10.42
CA GLY A 273 35.18 -17.84 -10.28
C GLY A 273 35.59 -17.88 -8.80
N ARG A 274 36.66 -18.63 -8.49
CA ARG A 274 37.27 -18.62 -7.16
C ARG A 274 37.90 -17.27 -6.91
N PRO A 275 37.70 -16.62 -5.74
CA PRO A 275 38.50 -15.48 -5.37
C PRO A 275 39.97 -15.95 -5.25
N ASP A 276 40.85 -15.25 -5.95
CA ASP A 276 42.29 -15.49 -5.84
C ASP A 276 42.70 -15.24 -4.38
N ASN A 277 43.15 -16.26 -3.70
CA ASN A 277 43.85 -16.13 -2.42
C ASN A 277 45.19 -15.45 -2.66
N GLU A 278 45.26 -14.13 -2.55
CA GLU A 278 46.52 -13.43 -2.31
C GLU A 278 46.90 -13.63 -0.83
N GLU A 279 47.41 -14.78 -0.50
CA GLU A 279 48.29 -15.03 0.65
C GLU A 279 49.42 -15.89 0.20
N ASN A 280 50.52 -15.27 -0.22
CA ASN A 280 51.91 -15.63 0.13
C ASN A 280 52.90 -14.77 -0.66
N SER A 281 53.46 -13.76 -0.01
CA SER A 281 54.89 -13.45 -0.09
C SER A 281 55.25 -12.47 1.04
#